data_529df811d8f4464ca29cfeda563d62f6
#
_entry.id   529df811d8f4464ca29cfeda563d62f6
#
_cell.length_a   1.000
_cell.length_b   1.000
_cell.length_c   1.000
_cell.angle_alpha   90.00
_cell.angle_beta   90.00
_cell.angle_gamma   90.00
#
_symmetry.space_group_name_H-M   'P 1'
#
loop_
_entity.id
_entity.type
_entity.pdbx_description
1 polymer ?
#
loop_
_entity_poly.entity_id
_entity_poly.type
_entity_poly.pdbx_seq_one_letter_code
_entity_poly.pdbx_strand_id
1 'polypeptide(L)'
;MNEIERDFRTQSQHLLWSVWRGLLVGVTAGAVVSLFRWLIAKGAAFSVAIYEDALHNPLLILGIVLVNLLIALFIGYLIKQEKDIKGSGIPHVEGELMGLLHPSWWSVLWRKFLGGVLGISMGLMLGREGPSIQLGAMTAKGLAKGLKLSAREKRVLIAAGAAAGLSAAFNAPIAGLLFVVEEVYHHFLSLIHISEPTRPAIVSRMPSSA
;
A
#
# COMPACT_ATOMS: atom_id res chain seq x y z
N MET A 1 37.16 -17.16 23.20
CA MET A 1 36.12 -16.78 22.23
C MET A 1 36.26 -15.28 22.02
N ASN A 2 36.81 -14.87 20.87
CA ASN A 2 37.24 -13.49 20.60
C ASN A 2 36.01 -12.57 20.45
N GLU A 3 36.17 -11.29 20.83
CA GLU A 3 35.08 -10.27 20.68
C GLU A 3 34.51 -10.26 19.26
N ILE A 4 35.36 -10.42 18.25
CA ILE A 4 34.98 -10.49 16.83
C ILE A 4 34.00 -11.65 16.56
N GLU A 5 34.22 -12.85 17.16
CA GLU A 5 33.30 -13.98 16.99
C GLU A 5 31.93 -13.75 17.65
N ARG A 6 31.90 -13.02 18.77
CA ARG A 6 30.64 -12.64 19.42
C ARG A 6 29.84 -11.64 18.57
N ASP A 7 30.51 -10.63 18.00
CA ASP A 7 29.88 -9.65 17.15
C ASP A 7 29.32 -10.28 15.87
N PHE A 8 30.06 -11.17 15.22
CA PHE A 8 29.56 -11.93 14.08
C PHE A 8 28.36 -12.82 14.41
N ARG A 9 28.34 -13.48 15.56
CA ARG A 9 27.19 -14.29 15.98
C ARG A 9 25.97 -13.44 16.29
N THR A 10 26.14 -12.32 16.96
CA THR A 10 25.04 -11.40 17.29
C THR A 10 24.46 -10.80 16.03
N GLN A 11 25.31 -10.39 15.10
CA GLN A 11 24.89 -9.81 13.81
C GLN A 11 24.18 -10.84 12.92
N SER A 12 24.66 -12.11 12.88
CA SER A 12 24.00 -13.18 12.12
C SER A 12 22.64 -13.57 12.71
N GLN A 13 22.49 -13.57 14.02
CA GLN A 13 21.20 -13.84 14.68
C GLN A 13 20.18 -12.74 14.38
N HIS A 14 20.59 -11.47 14.42
CA HIS A 14 19.71 -10.36 14.05
C HIS A 14 19.28 -10.43 12.58
N LEU A 15 20.17 -10.85 11.69
CA LEU A 15 19.88 -11.04 10.27
C LEU A 15 18.83 -12.14 10.05
N LEU A 16 19.03 -13.31 10.68
CA LEU A 16 18.09 -14.43 10.59
C LEU A 16 16.70 -14.08 11.13
N TRP A 17 16.63 -13.38 12.25
CA TRP A 17 15.35 -12.88 12.79
C TRP A 17 14.65 -11.90 11.86
N SER A 18 15.41 -11.02 11.21
CA SER A 18 14.86 -10.07 10.23
C SER A 18 14.33 -10.77 8.99
N VAL A 19 15.03 -11.80 8.50
CA VAL A 19 14.58 -12.62 7.35
C VAL A 19 13.29 -13.38 7.69
N TRP A 20 13.21 -14.02 8.87
CA TRP A 20 12.00 -14.70 9.32
C TRP A 20 10.78 -13.76 9.43
N ARG A 21 10.98 -12.59 9.99
CA ARG A 21 9.92 -11.56 10.09
C ARG A 21 9.50 -11.08 8.71
N GLY A 22 10.45 -10.86 7.80
CA GLY A 22 10.17 -10.52 6.41
C GLY A 22 9.38 -11.60 5.68
N LEU A 23 9.73 -12.87 5.89
CA LEU A 23 9.00 -14.01 5.33
C LEU A 23 7.56 -14.07 5.84
N LEU A 24 7.35 -13.95 7.15
CA LEU A 24 6.01 -13.92 7.75
C LEU A 24 5.16 -12.79 7.20
N VAL A 25 5.73 -11.58 7.08
CA VAL A 25 5.05 -10.44 6.49
C VAL A 25 4.75 -10.68 5.02
N GLY A 26 5.71 -11.20 4.26
CA GLY A 26 5.54 -11.52 2.84
C GLY A 26 4.40 -12.51 2.59
N VAL A 27 4.35 -13.59 3.35
CA VAL A 27 3.30 -14.62 3.24
C VAL A 27 1.92 -14.06 3.64
N THR A 28 1.83 -13.36 4.76
CA THR A 28 0.54 -12.86 5.25
C THR A 28 0.00 -11.71 4.40
N ALA A 29 0.83 -10.74 4.03
CA ALA A 29 0.45 -9.64 3.15
C ALA A 29 0.11 -10.16 1.74
N GLY A 30 0.93 -11.09 1.21
CA GLY A 30 0.67 -11.76 -0.06
C GLY A 30 -0.66 -12.52 -0.06
N ALA A 31 -0.98 -13.25 1.02
CA ALA A 31 -2.26 -13.96 1.15
C ALA A 31 -3.45 -13.01 1.18
N VAL A 32 -3.38 -11.92 1.95
CA VAL A 32 -4.46 -10.91 2.03
C VAL A 32 -4.70 -10.26 0.67
N VAL A 33 -3.63 -9.87 -0.04
CA VAL A 33 -3.75 -9.23 -1.35
C VAL A 33 -4.18 -10.22 -2.43
N SER A 34 -3.73 -11.48 -2.39
CA SER A 34 -4.19 -12.53 -3.30
C SER A 34 -5.68 -12.82 -3.12
N LEU A 35 -6.16 -12.86 -1.88
CA LEU A 35 -7.59 -12.99 -1.58
C LEU A 35 -8.38 -11.78 -2.12
N PHE A 36 -7.86 -10.58 -1.91
CA PHE A 36 -8.46 -9.33 -2.43
C PHE A 36 -8.60 -9.38 -3.96
N ARG A 37 -7.55 -9.76 -4.67
CA ARG A 37 -7.58 -9.93 -6.13
C ARG A 37 -8.55 -11.00 -6.60
N TRP A 38 -8.57 -12.13 -5.90
CA TRP A 38 -9.49 -13.23 -6.24
C TRP A 38 -10.95 -12.82 -6.09
N LEU A 39 -11.29 -12.13 -5.00
CA LEU A 39 -12.65 -11.61 -4.79
C LEU A 39 -13.04 -10.58 -5.85
N ILE A 40 -12.14 -9.66 -6.21
CA ILE A 40 -12.37 -8.70 -7.29
C ILE A 40 -12.63 -9.42 -8.62
N ALA A 41 -11.81 -10.42 -8.97
CA ALA A 41 -11.96 -11.16 -10.22
C ALA A 41 -13.30 -11.91 -10.27
N LYS A 42 -13.70 -12.54 -9.18
CA LYS A 42 -15.01 -13.22 -9.07
C LYS A 42 -16.16 -12.23 -9.10
N GLY A 43 -16.08 -11.15 -8.36
CA GLY A 43 -17.09 -10.10 -8.34
C GLY A 43 -17.24 -9.40 -9.69
N ALA A 44 -16.14 -9.09 -10.37
CA ALA A 44 -16.19 -8.51 -11.71
C ALA A 44 -16.82 -9.47 -12.74
N ALA A 45 -16.48 -10.75 -12.71
CA ALA A 45 -17.10 -11.73 -13.58
C ALA A 45 -18.63 -11.84 -13.35
N PHE A 46 -19.05 -11.79 -12.08
CA PHE A 46 -20.47 -11.79 -11.72
C PHE A 46 -21.18 -10.51 -12.23
N SER A 47 -20.53 -9.35 -12.08
CA SER A 47 -21.10 -8.08 -12.54
C SER A 47 -21.21 -8.01 -14.06
N VAL A 48 -20.21 -8.51 -14.79
CA VAL A 48 -20.27 -8.58 -16.27
C VAL A 48 -21.44 -9.44 -16.73
N ALA A 49 -21.64 -10.63 -16.14
CA ALA A 49 -22.77 -11.48 -16.50
C ALA A 49 -24.15 -10.78 -16.29
N ILE A 50 -24.30 -10.06 -15.17
CA ILE A 50 -25.54 -9.29 -14.91
C ILE A 50 -25.70 -8.14 -15.93
N TYR A 51 -24.61 -7.49 -16.31
CA TYR A 51 -24.66 -6.39 -17.28
C TYR A 51 -25.00 -6.88 -18.70
N GLU A 52 -24.56 -8.06 -19.09
CA GLU A 52 -24.93 -8.72 -20.35
C GLU A 52 -26.42 -9.03 -20.38
N ASP A 53 -26.97 -9.61 -19.31
CA ASP A 53 -28.40 -9.90 -19.19
C ASP A 53 -29.24 -8.61 -19.19
N ALA A 54 -28.74 -7.52 -18.65
CA ALA A 54 -29.42 -6.22 -18.60
C ALA A 54 -29.59 -5.57 -19.97
N LEU A 55 -28.75 -5.89 -20.96
CA LEU A 55 -28.91 -5.39 -22.33
C LEU A 55 -30.24 -5.84 -22.95
N HIS A 56 -30.79 -6.94 -22.49
CA HIS A 56 -32.05 -7.51 -22.99
C HIS A 56 -33.27 -7.18 -22.12
N ASN A 57 -33.06 -6.58 -20.94
CA ASN A 57 -34.14 -6.28 -20.00
C ASN A 57 -33.96 -4.92 -19.33
N PRO A 58 -34.71 -3.87 -19.75
CA PRO A 58 -34.54 -2.51 -19.23
C PRO A 58 -34.87 -2.39 -17.73
N LEU A 59 -35.67 -3.29 -17.17
CA LEU A 59 -35.98 -3.28 -15.74
C LEU A 59 -34.74 -3.65 -14.90
N LEU A 60 -33.86 -4.54 -15.42
CA LEU A 60 -32.61 -4.90 -14.77
C LEU A 60 -31.64 -3.72 -14.72
N ILE A 61 -31.64 -2.85 -15.72
CA ILE A 61 -30.80 -1.63 -15.73
C ILE A 61 -31.12 -0.75 -14.53
N LEU A 62 -32.40 -0.53 -14.24
CA LEU A 62 -32.82 0.25 -13.08
C LEU A 62 -32.33 -0.39 -11.77
N GLY A 63 -32.45 -1.72 -11.65
CA GLY A 63 -31.94 -2.48 -10.51
C GLY A 63 -30.44 -2.32 -10.32
N ILE A 64 -29.66 -2.42 -11.40
CA ILE A 64 -28.18 -2.24 -11.39
C ILE A 64 -27.81 -0.83 -10.92
N VAL A 65 -28.47 0.20 -11.47
CA VAL A 65 -28.21 1.59 -11.07
C VAL A 65 -28.49 1.80 -9.58
N LEU A 66 -29.58 1.23 -9.09
CA LEU A 66 -29.95 1.34 -7.68
C LEU A 66 -28.95 0.63 -6.76
N VAL A 67 -28.52 -0.58 -7.12
CA VAL A 67 -27.49 -1.33 -6.38
C VAL A 67 -26.16 -0.58 -6.40
N ASN A 68 -25.72 -0.08 -7.55
CA ASN A 68 -24.49 0.70 -7.64
C ASN A 68 -24.55 2.00 -6.80
N LEU A 69 -25.70 2.67 -6.76
CA LEU A 69 -25.92 3.83 -5.91
C LEU A 69 -25.78 3.48 -4.41
N LEU A 70 -26.40 2.38 -4.00
CA LEU A 70 -26.31 1.91 -2.60
C LEU A 70 -24.87 1.56 -2.22
N ILE A 71 -24.14 0.91 -3.11
CA ILE A 71 -22.72 0.57 -2.90
C ILE A 71 -21.89 1.87 -2.83
N ALA A 72 -22.13 2.83 -3.70
CA ALA A 72 -21.43 4.12 -3.67
C ALA A 72 -21.68 4.89 -2.35
N LEU A 73 -22.92 4.90 -1.87
CA LEU A 73 -23.28 5.48 -0.57
C LEU A 73 -22.60 4.76 0.59
N PHE A 74 -22.55 3.42 0.54
CA PHE A 74 -21.86 2.62 1.55
C PHE A 74 -20.35 2.89 1.57
N ILE A 75 -19.70 2.93 0.40
CA ILE A 75 -18.27 3.29 0.30
C ILE A 75 -18.04 4.72 0.81
N GLY A 76 -18.90 5.67 0.46
CA GLY A 76 -18.87 7.05 0.95
C GLY A 76 -18.97 7.12 2.47
N TYR A 77 -19.82 6.30 3.07
CA TYR A 77 -19.95 6.17 4.52
C TYR A 77 -18.64 5.62 5.16
N LEU A 78 -18.03 4.58 4.57
CA LEU A 78 -16.75 4.04 5.04
C LEU A 78 -15.63 5.10 4.99
N ILE A 79 -15.56 5.88 3.91
CA ILE A 79 -14.57 6.97 3.76
C ILE A 79 -14.81 8.09 4.77
N LYS A 80 -16.07 8.38 5.10
CA LYS A 80 -16.40 9.38 6.13
C LYS A 80 -15.92 8.95 7.52
N GLN A 81 -16.00 7.66 7.82
CA GLN A 81 -15.54 7.11 9.10
C GLN A 81 -14.02 7.00 9.20
N GLU A 82 -13.34 6.72 8.09
CA GLU A 82 -11.89 6.52 8.04
C GLU A 82 -11.32 7.24 6.81
N LYS A 83 -10.74 8.41 7.04
CA LYS A 83 -10.20 9.25 5.95
C LYS A 83 -8.98 8.63 5.29
N ASP A 84 -8.25 7.78 6.00
CA ASP A 84 -7.01 7.16 5.53
C ASP A 84 -7.23 6.07 4.45
N ILE A 85 -8.50 5.70 4.17
CA ILE A 85 -8.84 4.82 3.06
C ILE A 85 -9.08 5.55 1.74
N LYS A 86 -9.11 6.88 1.73
CA LYS A 86 -9.36 7.70 0.54
C LYS A 86 -8.21 7.60 -0.45
N GLY A 87 -8.53 7.61 -1.75
CA GLY A 87 -7.56 7.62 -2.84
C GLY A 87 -6.81 6.28 -3.02
N SER A 88 -5.62 6.33 -3.63
CA SER A 88 -4.81 5.15 -3.92
C SER A 88 -4.30 4.44 -2.66
N GLY A 89 -3.97 5.19 -1.63
CA GLY A 89 -3.38 4.68 -0.40
C GLY A 89 -1.85 4.75 -0.37
N ILE A 90 -1.19 4.96 -1.51
CA ILE A 90 0.29 5.11 -1.59
C ILE A 90 0.76 6.28 -0.74
N PRO A 91 0.21 7.52 -0.85
CA PRO A 91 0.64 8.64 -0.03
C PRO A 91 0.45 8.44 1.48
N HIS A 92 -0.55 7.62 1.87
CA HIS A 92 -0.76 7.28 3.27
C HIS A 92 0.33 6.33 3.81
N VAL A 93 0.78 5.39 2.97
CA VAL A 93 1.89 4.49 3.33
C VAL A 93 3.20 5.26 3.41
N GLU A 94 3.48 6.14 2.46
CA GLU A 94 4.65 7.03 2.47
C GLU A 94 4.65 7.93 3.70
N GLY A 95 3.53 8.61 3.99
CA GLY A 95 3.38 9.46 5.16
C GLY A 95 3.59 8.69 6.47
N GLU A 96 3.20 7.41 6.54
CA GLU A 96 3.48 6.57 7.69
C GLU A 96 4.97 6.18 7.79
N LEU A 97 5.60 5.84 6.69
CA LEU A 97 7.03 5.50 6.66
C LEU A 97 7.90 6.71 7.02
N MET A 98 7.47 7.92 6.66
CA MET A 98 8.08 9.18 7.09
C MET A 98 7.78 9.54 8.54
N GLY A 99 6.82 8.86 9.18
CA GLY A 99 6.37 9.15 10.55
C GLY A 99 5.43 10.36 10.65
N LEU A 100 4.90 10.84 9.55
CA LEU A 100 3.95 11.96 9.48
C LEU A 100 2.51 11.53 9.74
N LEU A 101 2.18 10.28 9.41
CA LEU A 101 0.85 9.69 9.58
C LEU A 101 0.90 8.45 10.45
N HIS A 102 -0.18 8.22 11.21
CA HIS A 102 -0.31 7.06 12.08
C HIS A 102 -1.68 6.38 11.92
N PRO A 103 -2.04 5.88 10.71
CA PRO A 103 -3.33 5.26 10.46
C PRO A 103 -3.55 4.04 11.36
N SER A 104 -4.81 3.78 11.70
CA SER A 104 -5.19 2.56 12.44
C SER A 104 -5.14 1.35 11.48
N TRP A 105 -4.19 0.43 11.70
CA TRP A 105 -3.96 -0.71 10.81
C TRP A 105 -5.22 -1.55 10.54
N TRP A 106 -6.00 -1.86 11.60
CA TRP A 106 -7.21 -2.67 11.48
C TRP A 106 -8.35 -1.92 10.80
N SER A 107 -8.57 -0.66 11.20
CA SER A 107 -9.62 0.20 10.66
C SER A 107 -9.44 0.41 9.15
N VAL A 108 -8.21 0.71 8.73
CA VAL A 108 -7.88 0.90 7.32
C VAL A 108 -7.93 -0.41 6.55
N LEU A 109 -7.36 -1.50 7.10
CA LEU A 109 -7.27 -2.79 6.43
C LEU A 109 -8.65 -3.30 5.96
N TRP A 110 -9.59 -3.45 6.88
CA TRP A 110 -10.88 -4.06 6.53
C TRP A 110 -11.77 -3.13 5.68
N ARG A 111 -11.75 -1.81 5.96
CA ARG A 111 -12.54 -0.85 5.17
C ARG A 111 -12.01 -0.69 3.75
N LYS A 112 -10.69 -0.62 3.59
CA LYS A 112 -10.06 -0.57 2.27
C LYS A 112 -10.29 -1.85 1.50
N PHE A 113 -10.23 -3.00 2.18
CA PHE A 113 -10.49 -4.31 1.59
C PHE A 113 -11.94 -4.39 1.07
N LEU A 114 -12.93 -4.12 1.92
CA LEU A 114 -14.34 -4.18 1.52
C LEU A 114 -14.70 -3.12 0.47
N GLY A 115 -14.31 -1.87 0.70
CA GLY A 115 -14.59 -0.79 -0.24
C GLY A 115 -13.95 -1.03 -1.60
N GLY A 116 -12.72 -1.56 -1.62
CA GLY A 116 -12.00 -1.90 -2.86
C GLY A 116 -12.65 -3.08 -3.60
N VAL A 117 -12.98 -4.17 -2.88
CA VAL A 117 -13.68 -5.33 -3.49
C VAL A 117 -15.01 -4.88 -4.10
N LEU A 118 -15.86 -4.19 -3.35
CA LEU A 118 -17.17 -3.75 -3.82
C LEU A 118 -17.06 -2.78 -4.99
N GLY A 119 -16.22 -1.73 -4.86
CA GLY A 119 -16.11 -0.70 -5.89
C GLY A 119 -15.55 -1.25 -7.20
N ILE A 120 -14.44 -1.98 -7.16
CA ILE A 120 -13.79 -2.49 -8.37
C ILE A 120 -14.63 -3.60 -9.03
N SER A 121 -15.26 -4.47 -8.23
CA SER A 121 -16.12 -5.55 -8.75
C SER A 121 -17.34 -5.02 -9.51
N MET A 122 -17.87 -3.86 -9.12
CA MET A 122 -19.04 -3.23 -9.78
C MET A 122 -18.66 -2.40 -11.02
N GLY A 123 -17.39 -2.45 -11.44
CA GLY A 123 -16.94 -1.78 -12.66
C GLY A 123 -16.49 -0.35 -12.47
N LEU A 124 -16.28 0.14 -11.23
CA LEU A 124 -15.62 1.42 -11.04
C LEU A 124 -14.19 1.36 -11.58
N MET A 125 -13.83 2.32 -12.42
CA MET A 125 -12.48 2.44 -13.01
C MET A 125 -11.45 2.83 -11.94
N LEU A 126 -11.26 1.97 -10.95
CA LEU A 126 -10.28 2.14 -9.88
C LEU A 126 -9.14 1.14 -10.07
N GLY A 127 -7.91 1.65 -9.98
CA GLY A 127 -6.73 0.78 -9.95
C GLY A 127 -6.70 -0.08 -8.68
N ARG A 128 -6.32 -1.33 -8.85
CA ARG A 128 -6.16 -2.28 -7.72
C ARG A 128 -4.78 -2.22 -7.07
N GLU A 129 -3.83 -1.54 -7.70
CA GLU A 129 -2.42 -1.47 -7.29
C GLU A 129 -2.28 -0.72 -5.96
N GLY A 130 -2.80 0.50 -5.90
CA GLY A 130 -2.75 1.34 -4.72
C GLY A 130 -3.38 0.70 -3.47
N PRO A 131 -4.63 0.21 -3.55
CA PRO A 131 -5.21 -0.58 -2.46
C PRO A 131 -4.36 -1.78 -2.04
N SER A 132 -3.72 -2.48 -2.96
CA SER A 132 -2.87 -3.64 -2.65
C SER A 132 -1.63 -3.26 -1.85
N ILE A 133 -0.99 -2.14 -2.16
CA ILE A 133 0.14 -1.59 -1.41
C ILE A 133 -0.31 -1.26 0.02
N GLN A 134 -1.43 -0.55 0.17
CA GLN A 134 -1.93 -0.15 1.48
C GLN A 134 -2.37 -1.36 2.32
N LEU A 135 -3.04 -2.34 1.72
CA LEU A 135 -3.43 -3.59 2.41
C LEU A 135 -2.20 -4.36 2.90
N GLY A 136 -1.17 -4.48 2.05
CA GLY A 136 0.10 -5.12 2.43
C GLY A 136 0.80 -4.40 3.58
N ALA A 137 0.91 -3.07 3.51
CA ALA A 137 1.49 -2.22 4.55
C ALA A 137 0.72 -2.33 5.89
N MET A 138 -0.62 -2.29 5.86
CA MET A 138 -1.44 -2.39 7.07
C MET A 138 -1.39 -3.80 7.69
N THR A 139 -1.31 -4.85 6.89
CA THR A 139 -1.10 -6.23 7.36
C THR A 139 0.22 -6.33 8.12
N ALA A 140 1.31 -5.82 7.53
CA ALA A 140 2.62 -5.77 8.16
C ALA A 140 2.63 -4.95 9.45
N LYS A 141 1.93 -3.82 9.47
CA LYS A 141 1.77 -2.98 10.67
C LYS A 141 1.07 -3.72 11.80
N GLY A 142 0.02 -4.48 11.47
CA GLY A 142 -0.69 -5.32 12.43
C GLY A 142 0.23 -6.36 13.07
N LEU A 143 1.03 -7.07 12.26
CA LEU A 143 2.02 -8.03 12.72
C LEU A 143 3.12 -7.36 13.58
N ALA A 144 3.64 -6.23 13.12
CA ALA A 144 4.68 -5.48 13.83
C ALA A 144 4.21 -5.00 15.21
N LYS A 145 2.91 -4.67 15.36
CA LYS A 145 2.33 -4.31 16.65
C LYS A 145 2.33 -5.50 17.63
N GLY A 146 2.05 -6.70 17.14
CA GLY A 146 2.07 -7.93 17.94
C GLY A 146 3.48 -8.33 18.40
N LEU A 147 4.51 -8.00 17.63
CA LEU A 147 5.90 -8.40 17.87
C LEU A 147 6.70 -7.42 18.76
N LYS A 148 6.10 -6.34 19.26
CA LYS A 148 6.75 -5.32 20.11
C LYS A 148 8.09 -4.80 19.56
N LEU A 149 8.14 -4.49 18.26
CA LEU A 149 9.33 -4.06 17.54
C LEU A 149 9.69 -2.60 17.80
N SER A 150 10.97 -2.27 17.60
CA SER A 150 11.44 -0.88 17.57
C SER A 150 10.81 -0.08 16.42
N ALA A 151 10.79 1.24 16.52
CA ALA A 151 10.22 2.10 15.51
C ALA A 151 10.87 1.92 14.11
N ARG A 152 12.19 1.65 14.07
CA ARG A 152 12.93 1.39 12.84
C ARG A 152 12.53 0.05 12.21
N GLU A 153 12.52 -1.03 12.98
CA GLU A 153 12.12 -2.36 12.51
C GLU A 153 10.68 -2.36 12.00
N LYS A 154 9.78 -1.65 12.69
CA LYS A 154 8.39 -1.50 12.30
C LYS A 154 8.25 -0.85 10.93
N ARG A 155 8.99 0.23 10.65
CA ARG A 155 9.00 0.89 9.33
C ARG A 155 9.48 -0.05 8.24
N VAL A 156 10.57 -0.79 8.48
CA VAL A 156 11.09 -1.78 7.52
C VAL A 156 10.05 -2.87 7.22
N LEU A 157 9.33 -3.37 8.23
CA LEU A 157 8.29 -4.36 8.02
C LEU A 157 7.09 -3.80 7.24
N ILE A 158 6.68 -2.56 7.51
CA ILE A 158 5.60 -1.89 6.76
C ILE A 158 5.99 -1.74 5.29
N ALA A 159 7.23 -1.31 5.00
CA ALA A 159 7.75 -1.23 3.65
C ALA A 159 7.81 -2.60 2.96
N ALA A 160 8.27 -3.64 3.66
CA ALA A 160 8.27 -5.01 3.17
C ALA A 160 6.85 -5.52 2.87
N GLY A 161 5.87 -5.18 3.71
CA GLY A 161 4.46 -5.50 3.47
C GLY A 161 3.88 -4.78 2.26
N ALA A 162 4.22 -3.50 2.07
CA ALA A 162 3.86 -2.74 0.87
C ALA A 162 4.42 -3.38 -0.40
N ALA A 163 5.72 -3.76 -0.38
CA ALA A 163 6.37 -4.48 -1.48
C ALA A 163 5.70 -5.82 -1.78
N ALA A 164 5.40 -6.60 -0.73
CA ALA A 164 4.71 -7.89 -0.88
C ALA A 164 3.29 -7.72 -1.45
N GLY A 165 2.57 -6.69 -1.01
CA GLY A 165 1.25 -6.35 -1.53
C GLY A 165 1.28 -6.00 -3.02
N LEU A 166 2.23 -5.16 -3.44
CA LEU A 166 2.42 -4.80 -4.83
C LEU A 166 2.87 -6.00 -5.69
N SER A 167 3.82 -6.79 -5.16
CA SER A 167 4.29 -8.02 -5.81
C SER A 167 3.15 -8.99 -6.08
N ALA A 168 2.25 -9.17 -5.11
CA ALA A 168 1.07 -10.00 -5.25
C ALA A 168 0.07 -9.40 -6.25
N ALA A 169 -0.05 -8.07 -6.33
CA ALA A 169 -0.93 -7.39 -7.28
C ALA A 169 -0.52 -7.60 -8.73
N PHE A 170 0.77 -7.59 -9.02
CA PHE A 170 1.31 -7.73 -10.37
C PHE A 170 1.83 -9.12 -10.74
N ASN A 171 1.90 -10.06 -9.79
CA ASN A 171 2.62 -11.34 -9.92
C ASN A 171 4.12 -11.13 -10.27
N ALA A 172 4.70 -10.04 -9.79
CA ALA A 172 6.06 -9.61 -10.12
C ALA A 172 6.86 -9.25 -8.84
N PRO A 173 7.47 -10.24 -8.17
CA PRO A 173 8.15 -10.02 -6.89
C PRO A 173 9.27 -8.98 -6.95
N ILE A 174 10.08 -9.01 -8.00
CA ILE A 174 11.21 -8.08 -8.18
C ILE A 174 10.70 -6.66 -8.43
N ALA A 175 9.65 -6.50 -9.26
CA ALA A 175 9.09 -5.19 -9.55
C ALA A 175 8.47 -4.54 -8.29
N GLY A 176 7.80 -5.33 -7.45
CA GLY A 176 7.25 -4.84 -6.18
C GLY A 176 8.33 -4.38 -5.20
N LEU A 177 9.44 -5.12 -5.12
CA LEU A 177 10.59 -4.72 -4.31
C LEU A 177 11.21 -3.42 -4.83
N LEU A 178 11.52 -3.36 -6.13
CA LEU A 178 12.14 -2.19 -6.75
C LEU A 178 11.27 -0.94 -6.60
N PHE A 179 9.95 -1.05 -6.81
CA PHE A 179 9.03 0.06 -6.64
C PHE A 179 9.08 0.63 -5.22
N VAL A 180 9.03 -0.23 -4.20
CA VAL A 180 9.05 0.24 -2.81
C VAL A 180 10.42 0.83 -2.45
N VAL A 181 11.52 0.25 -2.95
CA VAL A 181 12.85 0.82 -2.75
C VAL A 181 12.93 2.19 -3.43
N GLU A 182 12.46 2.33 -4.64
CA GLU A 182 12.47 3.58 -5.39
C GLU A 182 11.57 4.63 -4.71
N GLU A 183 10.30 4.33 -4.48
CA GLU A 183 9.33 5.28 -3.95
C GLU A 183 9.65 5.69 -2.51
N VAL A 184 10.02 4.73 -1.67
CA VAL A 184 10.31 5.00 -0.25
C VAL A 184 11.69 5.62 -0.06
N TYR A 185 12.72 5.16 -0.79
CA TYR A 185 14.08 5.67 -0.63
C TYR A 185 14.36 6.93 -1.44
N HIS A 186 13.66 7.18 -2.56
CA HIS A 186 13.78 8.45 -3.28
C HIS A 186 13.39 9.64 -2.41
N HIS A 187 12.36 9.52 -1.61
CA HIS A 187 12.00 10.57 -0.65
C HIS A 187 13.06 10.75 0.43
N PHE A 188 13.74 9.69 0.87
CA PHE A 188 14.86 9.80 1.81
C PHE A 188 16.08 10.47 1.18
N LEU A 189 16.41 10.15 -0.07
CA LEU A 189 17.51 10.79 -0.80
C LEU A 189 17.21 12.26 -1.11
N SER A 190 15.97 12.61 -1.43
CA SER A 190 15.56 14.00 -1.63
C SER A 190 15.72 14.84 -0.37
N LEU A 191 15.42 14.31 0.81
CA LEU A 191 15.64 15.00 2.09
C LEU A 191 17.13 15.18 2.42
N ILE A 192 17.99 14.25 2.01
CA ILE A 192 19.44 14.38 2.15
C ILE A 192 19.99 15.49 1.21
N HIS A 193 19.45 15.59 -0.01
CA HIS A 193 19.86 16.65 -0.95
C HIS A 193 19.34 18.05 -0.58
N ILE A 194 18.21 18.16 0.12
CA ILE A 194 17.72 19.45 0.64
C ILE A 194 18.57 19.93 1.82
N SER A 195 19.28 19.04 2.51
CA SER A 195 20.18 19.40 3.61
C SER A 195 21.61 19.75 3.17
N GLU A 196 21.92 19.70 1.87
CA GLU A 196 23.19 20.25 1.37
C GLU A 196 23.07 21.78 1.15
N PRO A 197 23.66 22.63 2.03
CA PRO A 197 23.57 24.09 1.91
C PRO A 197 24.55 24.69 0.90
N THR A 198 24.98 23.96 -0.11
CA THR A 198 26.01 24.41 -1.05
C THR A 198 25.63 24.18 -2.50
N ARG A 199 24.57 24.85 -2.96
CA ARG A 199 24.60 25.40 -4.32
C ARG A 199 24.86 26.88 -4.20
N PRO A 200 26.06 27.39 -4.62
CA PRO A 200 26.25 28.82 -4.79
C PRO A 200 25.20 29.29 -5.78
N ALA A 201 24.36 30.24 -5.36
CA ALA A 201 23.45 30.92 -6.24
C ALA A 201 24.27 31.48 -7.39
N ILE A 202 24.17 30.90 -8.57
CA ILE A 202 24.64 31.49 -9.80
C ILE A 202 23.71 32.68 -10.03
N VAL A 203 24.06 33.80 -9.42
CA VAL A 203 23.51 35.09 -9.76
C VAL A 203 24.01 35.37 -11.17
N SER A 204 23.16 35.10 -12.16
CA SER A 204 23.41 35.61 -13.50
C SER A 204 23.36 37.13 -13.43
N ARG A 205 24.55 37.76 -13.31
CA ARG A 205 24.70 39.18 -13.61
C ARG A 205 24.40 39.34 -15.11
N MET A 206 23.21 39.77 -15.42
CA MET A 206 23.00 40.43 -16.70
C MET A 206 23.79 41.74 -16.70
N PRO A 207 24.67 42.02 -17.69
CA PRO A 207 25.24 43.33 -17.82
C PRO A 207 24.15 44.33 -18.19
N SER A 208 23.96 45.37 -17.38
CA SER A 208 23.16 46.52 -17.77
C SER A 208 23.85 47.21 -18.93
N SER A 209 23.27 47.14 -20.11
CA SER A 209 23.67 48.00 -21.23
C SER A 209 23.21 49.41 -20.92
N ALA A 210 24.20 50.29 -20.83
CA ALA A 210 24.02 51.74 -20.96
C ALA A 210 23.63 52.09 -22.40
#